data_56a3a09ede280048066954d607b2da2b
#
_entry.id   56a3a09ede280048066954d607b2da2b
#
_cell.length_a   1.000
_cell.length_b   1.000
_cell.length_c   1.000
_cell.angle_alpha   90.00
_cell.angle_beta   90.00
_cell.angle_gamma   90.00
#
_symmetry.space_group_name_H-M   'P 1'
#
loop_
_entity.id
_entity.type
_entity.pdbx_description
1 polymer ?
#
loop_
_entity_poly.entity_id
_entity_poly.type
_entity_poly.pdbx_seq_one_letter_code
_entity_poly.pdbx_strand_id
1 'polypeptide(L)'
;MKRFKSMAALALSAALAAGLLAGCSSTTGAKTEAGEKSTIKLGGLAPLTGNYAEYGKGFQIGFQKAIDEINAKGGVNGHKFEIEIKDTQGDAVVSSNMATNFAEDESVMAILGDFTSGACKANAEIVDRYGIVQLSPTASAPDYANMSKYCFSIMGRQDVEAPYLAKYILKKYLGAQKIAVIRLDSEWALSCYDNFMEQAEKEGLDVTAEKYATGEKDFSSLITKMRSIDPDCLVVMDQGDAVAAIFNQADAAGWDIQHVSLGPGTSEQLINQLTTPDNLIVTSPFFFDENNETLSNWAESFEEEAGFKPTIHPACAYDCVYLIANAVERIGDGEITRDAIQQALAESENEGVTGALNFTPDGDIERQYMICGVKDAKWVVLEGFEYGAEGL
;
A
#
# COMPACT_ATOMS: atom_id res chain seq x y z
N MET A 1 68.94 17.50 34.80
CA MET A 1 69.07 18.55 35.84
C MET A 1 67.74 18.72 36.52
N LYS A 2 67.73 18.36 37.81
CA LYS A 2 67.11 18.97 38.97
C LYS A 2 65.54 19.12 38.88
N ARG A 3 64.80 18.32 39.60
CA ARG A 3 64.50 18.37 41.07
C ARG A 3 63.64 19.63 41.35
N PHE A 4 62.44 19.54 41.93
CA PHE A 4 62.09 19.20 43.33
C PHE A 4 60.53 19.08 43.39
N LYS A 5 59.93 18.00 43.89
CA LYS A 5 59.51 17.80 45.31
C LYS A 5 58.52 18.91 45.74
N SER A 6 57.43 18.70 46.49
CA SER A 6 56.90 17.57 47.27
C SER A 6 55.71 18.11 48.03
N MET A 7 54.79 17.21 48.39
CA MET A 7 54.13 17.10 49.72
C MET A 7 53.25 18.28 50.18
N ALA A 8 52.12 18.16 50.75
CA ALA A 8 51.63 17.24 51.79
C ALA A 8 50.11 17.31 51.77
N ALA A 9 49.36 16.30 51.86
CA ALA A 9 49.02 15.46 53.04
C ALA A 9 47.92 16.03 53.95
N LEU A 10 46.88 15.20 54.05
CA LEU A 10 46.12 14.82 55.23
C LEU A 10 45.47 15.88 56.15
N ALA A 11 44.21 15.73 56.33
CA ALA A 11 43.52 15.56 57.61
C ALA A 11 42.01 15.64 57.34
N LEU A 12 41.28 14.79 57.67
CA LEU A 12 40.79 14.02 58.81
C LEU A 12 39.27 14.23 58.97
N SER A 13 38.54 13.19 58.73
CA SER A 13 37.64 12.50 59.62
C SER A 13 36.48 13.22 60.31
N ALA A 14 35.34 12.68 60.06
CA ALA A 14 34.28 12.32 61.01
C ALA A 14 33.56 13.42 61.79
N ALA A 15 32.28 13.53 61.51
CA ALA A 15 31.28 13.66 62.59
C ALA A 15 29.98 12.96 62.15
N LEU A 16 29.71 11.89 62.85
CA LEU A 16 28.47 11.14 62.88
C LEU A 16 27.37 11.91 63.60
N ALA A 17 26.16 11.65 63.14
CA ALA A 17 24.95 11.38 63.94
C ALA A 17 24.12 12.54 64.45
N ALA A 18 22.85 12.31 64.20
CA ALA A 18 21.68 12.70 64.98
C ALA A 18 20.94 13.99 64.61
N GLY A 19 19.79 13.78 64.06
CA GLY A 19 18.73 14.75 63.85
C GLY A 19 17.49 14.07 63.33
N LEU A 20 16.91 13.14 64.07
CA LEU A 20 15.55 12.65 63.86
C LEU A 20 14.54 13.69 64.33
N LEU A 21 13.44 13.77 63.55
CA LEU A 21 12.11 14.26 63.90
C LEU A 21 11.76 15.72 63.63
N ALA A 22 10.79 15.76 62.74
CA ALA A 22 9.59 16.59 62.70
C ALA A 22 9.47 17.53 61.50
N GLY A 23 8.42 17.32 60.75
CA GLY A 23 7.89 18.31 59.83
C GLY A 23 6.99 17.69 58.75
N CYS A 24 5.74 17.55 59.07
CA CYS A 24 4.64 17.15 58.20
C CYS A 24 4.54 17.94 56.88
N SER A 25 4.10 17.25 55.89
CA SER A 25 3.15 17.63 54.83
C SER A 25 3.49 18.80 53.91
N SER A 26 3.95 18.46 52.75
CA SER A 26 3.41 19.04 51.53
C SER A 26 3.44 17.93 50.44
N THR A 27 2.29 17.42 50.18
CA THR A 27 2.02 16.49 49.06
C THR A 27 2.10 17.29 47.78
N THR A 28 3.30 17.51 47.27
CA THR A 28 3.51 17.81 45.88
C THR A 28 3.50 16.47 45.18
N GLY A 29 2.39 16.18 44.50
CA GLY A 29 2.28 15.04 43.61
C GLY A 29 3.45 15.06 42.64
N ALA A 30 4.42 14.18 42.86
CA ALA A 30 5.33 13.77 41.83
C ALA A 30 4.45 13.18 40.71
N LYS A 31 4.30 13.92 39.62
CA LYS A 31 3.95 13.26 38.36
C LYS A 31 5.03 12.19 38.17
N THR A 32 4.63 10.97 38.35
CA THR A 32 5.37 9.82 37.81
C THR A 32 5.43 10.09 36.32
N GLU A 33 6.56 10.47 35.80
CA GLU A 33 6.83 10.33 34.38
C GLU A 33 6.56 8.86 34.07
N ALA A 34 5.51 8.61 33.29
CA ALA A 34 5.25 7.28 32.77
C ALA A 34 6.53 6.89 32.02
N GLY A 35 7.22 5.86 32.50
CA GLY A 35 8.43 5.37 31.85
C GLY A 35 8.14 5.12 30.38
N GLU A 36 9.04 5.56 29.51
CA GLU A 36 8.98 5.31 28.09
C GLU A 36 8.78 3.81 27.87
N LYS A 37 7.64 3.43 27.26
CA LYS A 37 7.37 2.03 26.91
C LYS A 37 8.26 1.63 25.72
N SER A 38 8.39 0.33 25.45
CA SER A 38 9.17 -0.19 24.33
C SER A 38 8.67 0.36 23.00
N THR A 39 9.58 0.59 22.05
CA THR A 39 9.22 0.98 20.68
C THR A 39 8.63 -0.22 19.92
N ILE A 40 7.58 0.01 19.15
CA ILE A 40 6.99 -0.95 18.23
C ILE A 40 7.78 -0.89 16.91
N LYS A 41 8.53 -1.94 16.64
CA LYS A 41 9.32 -2.06 15.41
C LYS A 41 8.52 -2.76 14.31
N LEU A 42 8.48 -2.14 13.14
CA LEU A 42 7.84 -2.65 11.93
C LEU A 42 8.89 -3.00 10.88
N GLY A 43 8.62 -4.03 10.08
CA GLY A 43 9.37 -4.33 8.89
C GLY A 43 8.63 -3.80 7.66
N GLY A 44 9.28 -3.04 6.79
CA GLY A 44 8.73 -2.57 5.54
C GLY A 44 9.30 -3.36 4.35
N LEU A 45 8.45 -3.86 3.46
CA LEU A 45 8.82 -4.47 2.19
C LEU A 45 8.31 -3.59 1.07
N ALA A 46 9.21 -3.05 0.25
CA ALA A 46 8.85 -2.15 -0.83
C ALA A 46 9.82 -2.29 -2.03
N PRO A 47 9.35 -2.20 -3.27
CA PRO A 47 10.21 -2.21 -4.46
C PRO A 47 10.84 -0.83 -4.66
N LEU A 48 11.92 -0.51 -3.92
CA LEU A 48 12.59 0.80 -3.99
C LEU A 48 13.39 0.99 -5.28
N THR A 49 13.72 -0.10 -5.96
CA THR A 49 14.39 -0.12 -7.27
C THR A 49 13.65 -1.04 -8.25
N GLY A 50 14.00 -0.96 -9.54
CA GLY A 50 13.37 -1.74 -10.60
C GLY A 50 12.12 -1.10 -11.18
N ASN A 51 11.26 -1.90 -11.82
CA ASN A 51 10.10 -1.41 -12.60
C ASN A 51 9.01 -0.75 -11.75
N TYR A 52 8.99 -1.01 -10.45
CA TYR A 52 7.98 -0.52 -9.52
C TYR A 52 8.53 0.51 -8.52
N ALA A 53 9.68 1.11 -8.81
CA ALA A 53 10.37 2.00 -7.88
C ALA A 53 9.55 3.24 -7.49
N GLU A 54 8.68 3.73 -8.37
CA GLU A 54 7.75 4.82 -8.07
C GLU A 54 6.83 4.46 -6.92
N TYR A 55 6.22 3.27 -6.99
CA TYR A 55 5.30 2.77 -5.96
C TYR A 55 6.03 2.50 -4.64
N GLY A 56 7.24 1.92 -4.72
CA GLY A 56 8.09 1.69 -3.55
C GLY A 56 8.48 2.98 -2.84
N LYS A 57 8.80 4.03 -3.59
CA LYS A 57 9.03 5.37 -3.04
C LYS A 57 7.77 5.92 -2.35
N GLY A 58 6.60 5.74 -2.97
CA GLY A 58 5.33 6.11 -2.38
C GLY A 58 5.07 5.39 -1.05
N PHE A 59 5.36 4.08 -0.97
CA PHE A 59 5.27 3.31 0.27
C PHE A 59 6.20 3.85 1.36
N GLN A 60 7.46 4.08 1.02
CA GLN A 60 8.44 4.61 1.96
C GLN A 60 7.97 5.92 2.60
N ILE A 61 7.47 6.86 1.77
CA ILE A 61 6.98 8.15 2.26
C ILE A 61 5.71 7.96 3.08
N GLY A 62 4.73 7.17 2.60
CA GLY A 62 3.48 6.92 3.32
C GLY A 62 3.71 6.28 4.68
N PHE A 63 4.56 5.26 4.77
CA PHE A 63 4.92 4.62 6.05
C PHE A 63 5.59 5.62 7.00
N GLN A 64 6.61 6.34 6.52
CA GLN A 64 7.36 7.25 7.37
C GLN A 64 6.50 8.40 7.88
N LYS A 65 5.69 9.01 7.00
CA LYS A 65 4.75 10.08 7.37
C LYS A 65 3.81 9.66 8.50
N ALA A 66 3.19 8.49 8.39
CA ALA A 66 2.30 7.99 9.43
C ALA A 66 3.03 7.78 10.76
N ILE A 67 4.24 7.21 10.73
CA ILE A 67 5.07 7.00 11.92
C ILE A 67 5.43 8.32 12.57
N ASP A 68 5.87 9.30 11.78
CA ASP A 68 6.27 10.62 12.31
C ASP A 68 5.09 11.34 12.96
N GLU A 69 3.91 11.29 12.37
CA GLU A 69 2.68 11.86 12.93
C GLU A 69 2.26 11.17 14.24
N ILE A 70 2.28 9.84 14.28
CA ILE A 70 1.98 9.06 15.49
C ILE A 70 2.98 9.42 16.61
N ASN A 71 4.26 9.44 16.27
CA ASN A 71 5.32 9.74 17.21
C ASN A 71 5.30 11.19 17.72
N ALA A 72 4.93 12.15 16.88
CA ALA A 72 4.76 13.56 17.24
C ALA A 72 3.63 13.75 18.27
N LYS A 73 2.56 12.93 18.18
CA LYS A 73 1.44 12.89 19.13
C LYS A 73 1.78 12.19 20.46
N GLY A 74 3.00 11.62 20.59
CA GLY A 74 3.44 10.91 21.79
C GLY A 74 3.45 9.39 21.68
N GLY A 75 3.13 8.86 20.50
CA GLY A 75 2.95 7.42 20.27
C GLY A 75 1.56 6.94 20.66
N VAL A 76 1.36 5.62 20.69
CA VAL A 76 0.11 4.97 21.07
C VAL A 76 0.31 4.22 22.38
N ASN A 77 -0.53 4.45 23.36
CA ASN A 77 -0.40 3.88 24.72
C ASN A 77 1.00 4.06 25.33
N GLY A 78 1.76 5.11 24.91
CA GLY A 78 3.13 5.38 25.33
C GLY A 78 4.21 4.62 24.55
N HIS A 79 3.85 3.85 23.54
CA HIS A 79 4.76 3.21 22.61
C HIS A 79 5.03 4.11 21.40
N LYS A 80 6.29 4.33 21.07
CA LYS A 80 6.71 4.93 19.80
C LYS A 80 6.77 3.86 18.72
N PHE A 81 6.78 4.28 17.47
CA PHE A 81 6.86 3.39 16.31
C PHE A 81 8.15 3.67 15.52
N GLU A 82 8.71 2.62 14.95
CA GLU A 82 9.81 2.70 14.00
C GLU A 82 9.61 1.68 12.88
N ILE A 83 10.15 1.95 11.71
CA ILE A 83 10.12 1.04 10.57
C ILE A 83 11.49 0.89 9.93
N GLU A 84 11.88 -0.33 9.63
CA GLU A 84 13.01 -0.65 8.78
C GLU A 84 12.48 -1.10 7.42
N ILE A 85 12.81 -0.37 6.33
CA ILE A 85 12.31 -0.68 4.99
C ILE A 85 13.40 -1.35 4.17
N LYS A 86 13.07 -2.49 3.53
CA LYS A 86 13.97 -3.25 2.65
C LYS A 86 13.47 -3.22 1.21
N ASP A 87 14.43 -3.08 0.29
CA ASP A 87 14.18 -3.08 -1.15
C ASP A 87 13.94 -4.51 -1.65
N THR A 88 12.74 -4.81 -2.08
CA THR A 88 12.35 -6.10 -2.65
C THR A 88 12.53 -6.18 -4.16
N GLN A 89 12.79 -5.04 -4.82
CA GLN A 89 12.92 -4.94 -6.28
C GLN A 89 11.67 -5.42 -7.04
N GLY A 90 10.57 -5.68 -6.33
CA GLY A 90 9.37 -6.31 -6.87
C GLY A 90 9.54 -7.81 -7.18
N ASP A 91 10.62 -8.43 -6.68
CA ASP A 91 10.95 -9.84 -6.89
C ASP A 91 10.49 -10.69 -5.70
N ALA A 92 9.73 -11.75 -5.97
CA ALA A 92 9.15 -12.61 -4.94
C ALA A 92 10.20 -13.35 -4.09
N VAL A 93 11.34 -13.75 -4.69
CA VAL A 93 12.40 -14.46 -3.97
C VAL A 93 13.14 -13.49 -3.06
N VAL A 94 13.44 -12.28 -3.54
CA VAL A 94 14.06 -11.23 -2.72
C VAL A 94 13.12 -10.86 -1.57
N SER A 95 11.83 -10.67 -1.85
CA SER A 95 10.81 -10.39 -0.84
C SER A 95 10.78 -11.46 0.25
N SER A 96 10.74 -12.75 -0.12
CA SER A 96 10.70 -13.86 0.84
C SER A 96 11.94 -13.93 1.73
N ASN A 97 13.12 -13.64 1.19
CA ASN A 97 14.35 -13.54 1.98
C ASN A 97 14.27 -12.38 3.00
N MET A 98 13.74 -11.23 2.60
CA MET A 98 13.58 -10.09 3.49
C MET A 98 12.48 -10.32 4.55
N ALA A 99 11.36 -10.94 4.16
CA ALA A 99 10.29 -11.33 5.07
C ALA A 99 10.79 -12.32 6.12
N THR A 100 11.61 -13.30 5.72
CA THR A 100 12.24 -14.25 6.65
C THR A 100 13.12 -13.51 7.66
N ASN A 101 13.97 -12.60 7.22
CA ASN A 101 14.83 -11.84 8.12
C ASN A 101 14.02 -11.01 9.15
N PHE A 102 12.91 -10.41 8.74
CA PHE A 102 12.02 -9.70 9.66
C PHE A 102 11.28 -10.65 10.61
N ALA A 103 10.85 -11.79 10.10
CA ALA A 103 10.11 -12.77 10.90
C ALA A 103 10.99 -13.44 11.98
N GLU A 104 12.29 -13.66 11.70
CA GLU A 104 13.29 -14.17 12.64
C GLU A 104 13.69 -13.16 13.72
N ASP A 105 13.55 -11.85 13.48
CA ASP A 105 13.77 -10.82 14.48
C ASP A 105 12.51 -10.68 15.37
N GLU A 106 12.55 -11.26 16.57
CA GLU A 106 11.44 -11.22 17.52
C GLU A 106 11.03 -9.80 17.94
N SER A 107 11.88 -8.78 17.73
CA SER A 107 11.55 -7.38 17.99
C SER A 107 10.63 -6.77 16.93
N VAL A 108 10.55 -7.36 15.74
CA VAL A 108 9.66 -6.91 14.67
C VAL A 108 8.24 -7.43 14.91
N MET A 109 7.29 -6.54 15.06
CA MET A 109 5.93 -6.87 15.48
C MET A 109 4.97 -7.13 14.33
N ALA A 110 5.17 -6.49 13.17
CA ALA A 110 4.41 -6.70 11.94
C ALA A 110 5.27 -6.36 10.72
N ILE A 111 4.90 -6.92 9.56
CA ILE A 111 5.49 -6.63 8.25
C ILE A 111 4.46 -5.84 7.43
N LEU A 112 4.85 -4.70 6.90
CA LEU A 112 4.05 -3.88 5.99
C LEU A 112 4.57 -4.04 4.56
N GLY A 113 3.71 -4.36 3.62
CA GLY A 113 4.11 -4.67 2.24
C GLY A 113 3.87 -6.16 1.91
N ASP A 114 4.28 -6.68 0.80
CA ASP A 114 4.97 -6.08 -0.35
C ASP A 114 3.98 -5.40 -1.32
N PHE A 115 4.50 -4.91 -2.45
CA PHE A 115 3.72 -4.28 -3.51
C PHE A 115 2.98 -5.30 -4.39
N THR A 116 3.66 -6.34 -4.87
CA THR A 116 3.07 -7.30 -5.81
C THR A 116 2.35 -8.44 -5.08
N SER A 117 1.21 -8.88 -5.62
CA SER A 117 0.49 -10.04 -5.09
C SER A 117 1.37 -11.30 -5.05
N GLY A 118 2.19 -11.53 -6.08
CA GLY A 118 3.11 -12.67 -6.14
C GLY A 118 4.14 -12.65 -5.01
N ALA A 119 4.72 -11.49 -4.68
CA ALA A 119 5.63 -11.36 -3.55
C ALA A 119 4.93 -11.60 -2.20
N CYS A 120 3.73 -11.03 -2.02
CA CYS A 120 2.94 -11.23 -0.81
C CYS A 120 2.57 -12.70 -0.60
N LYS A 121 2.13 -13.40 -1.65
CA LYS A 121 1.81 -14.83 -1.61
C LYS A 121 3.04 -15.69 -1.31
N ALA A 122 4.20 -15.35 -1.86
CA ALA A 122 5.44 -16.06 -1.57
C ALA A 122 5.87 -15.96 -0.09
N ASN A 123 5.44 -14.91 0.60
CA ASN A 123 5.71 -14.70 2.02
C ASN A 123 4.72 -15.41 2.95
N ALA A 124 3.56 -15.86 2.46
CA ALA A 124 2.46 -16.34 3.29
C ALA A 124 2.84 -17.51 4.23
N GLU A 125 3.60 -18.50 3.74
CA GLU A 125 4.08 -19.60 4.59
C GLU A 125 5.07 -19.14 5.65
N ILE A 126 5.85 -18.09 5.37
CA ILE A 126 6.82 -17.52 6.31
C ILE A 126 6.06 -16.85 7.46
N VAL A 127 5.14 -15.95 7.13
CA VAL A 127 4.40 -15.19 8.14
C VAL A 127 3.50 -16.09 8.98
N ASP A 128 2.93 -17.14 8.41
CA ASP A 128 2.17 -18.17 9.13
C ASP A 128 3.07 -18.90 10.14
N ARG A 129 4.24 -19.37 9.69
CA ARG A 129 5.19 -20.12 10.53
C ARG A 129 5.69 -19.32 11.73
N TYR A 130 5.94 -18.04 11.55
CA TYR A 130 6.49 -17.16 12.60
C TYR A 130 5.40 -16.39 13.38
N GLY A 131 4.13 -16.56 13.01
CA GLY A 131 3.02 -15.88 13.66
C GLY A 131 3.11 -14.35 13.59
N ILE A 132 3.53 -13.80 12.46
CA ILE A 132 3.71 -12.37 12.26
C ILE A 132 2.77 -11.85 11.17
N VAL A 133 2.05 -10.76 11.46
CA VAL A 133 1.17 -10.14 10.46
C VAL A 133 1.98 -9.63 9.28
N GLN A 134 1.54 -9.95 8.06
CA GLN A 134 1.87 -9.20 6.85
C GLN A 134 0.63 -8.45 6.36
N LEU A 135 0.68 -7.12 6.46
CA LEU A 135 -0.36 -6.22 5.98
C LEU A 135 0.11 -5.56 4.69
N SER A 136 -0.45 -5.99 3.57
CA SER A 136 -0.11 -5.43 2.26
C SER A 136 -0.97 -4.21 1.94
N PRO A 137 -0.36 -3.08 1.54
CA PRO A 137 -1.10 -1.95 0.99
C PRO A 137 -1.79 -2.25 -0.34
N THR A 138 -1.31 -3.23 -1.12
CA THR A 138 -1.65 -3.35 -2.55
C THR A 138 -1.88 -4.76 -3.08
N ALA A 139 -1.65 -5.81 -2.31
CA ALA A 139 -1.95 -7.15 -2.78
C ALA A 139 -3.46 -7.30 -3.00
N SER A 140 -3.86 -7.56 -4.24
CA SER A 140 -5.28 -7.67 -4.64
C SER A 140 -5.66 -9.06 -5.15
N ALA A 141 -4.74 -10.03 -5.07
CA ALA A 141 -5.05 -11.42 -5.43
C ALA A 141 -6.11 -11.99 -4.48
N PRO A 142 -7.21 -12.56 -5.01
CA PRO A 142 -8.35 -13.00 -4.19
C PRO A 142 -8.03 -14.06 -3.15
N ASP A 143 -6.96 -14.81 -3.37
CA ASP A 143 -6.53 -15.91 -2.51
C ASP A 143 -5.44 -15.53 -1.50
N TYR A 144 -4.85 -14.31 -1.59
CA TYR A 144 -3.73 -13.93 -0.73
C TYR A 144 -4.08 -13.92 0.76
N ALA A 145 -5.12 -13.20 1.13
CA ALA A 145 -5.47 -13.05 2.54
C ALA A 145 -5.95 -14.39 3.17
N ASN A 146 -6.53 -15.27 2.37
CA ASN A 146 -6.95 -16.60 2.79
C ASN A 146 -5.79 -17.60 3.01
N MET A 147 -4.55 -17.27 2.60
CA MET A 147 -3.42 -18.19 2.74
C MET A 147 -2.99 -18.38 4.21
N SER A 148 -3.21 -17.36 5.06
CA SER A 148 -2.95 -17.43 6.50
C SER A 148 -3.76 -16.37 7.23
N LYS A 149 -4.13 -16.64 8.49
CA LYS A 149 -4.75 -15.64 9.38
C LYS A 149 -3.86 -14.40 9.63
N TYR A 150 -2.59 -14.47 9.27
CA TYR A 150 -1.62 -13.37 9.39
C TYR A 150 -1.48 -12.55 8.09
N CYS A 151 -2.15 -12.96 7.01
CA CYS A 151 -2.15 -12.23 5.74
C CYS A 151 -3.34 -11.26 5.68
N PHE A 152 -3.06 -9.98 5.45
CA PHE A 152 -4.06 -8.92 5.34
C PHE A 152 -3.79 -8.04 4.12
N SER A 153 -4.84 -7.51 3.51
CA SER A 153 -4.74 -6.56 2.40
C SER A 153 -5.80 -5.47 2.46
N ILE A 154 -5.44 -4.26 2.01
CA ILE A 154 -6.35 -3.11 1.99
C ILE A 154 -6.58 -2.48 0.61
N MET A 155 -6.10 -3.10 -0.45
CA MET A 155 -6.32 -2.59 -1.82
C MET A 155 -7.74 -2.88 -2.33
N GLY A 156 -8.33 -3.99 -1.96
CA GLY A 156 -9.50 -4.58 -2.60
C GLY A 156 -9.08 -5.67 -3.60
N ARG A 157 -10.06 -6.46 -4.07
CA ARG A 157 -9.81 -7.74 -4.75
C ARG A 157 -9.97 -7.64 -6.25
N GLN A 158 -9.14 -8.39 -6.99
CA GLN A 158 -9.18 -8.48 -8.45
C GLN A 158 -10.44 -9.15 -8.98
N ASP A 159 -11.02 -10.10 -8.23
CA ASP A 159 -12.29 -10.76 -8.57
C ASP A 159 -13.52 -9.86 -8.40
N VAL A 160 -13.30 -8.61 -7.96
CA VAL A 160 -14.27 -7.53 -7.93
C VAL A 160 -13.93 -6.48 -9.00
N GLU A 161 -12.68 -6.03 -9.07
CA GLU A 161 -12.24 -4.96 -9.96
C GLU A 161 -12.28 -5.37 -11.44
N ALA A 162 -11.76 -6.54 -11.77
CA ALA A 162 -11.69 -6.99 -13.15
C ALA A 162 -13.08 -7.29 -13.76
N PRO A 163 -14.03 -7.94 -13.06
CA PRO A 163 -15.43 -7.99 -13.48
C PRO A 163 -16.09 -6.61 -13.62
N TYR A 164 -15.78 -5.66 -12.71
CA TYR A 164 -16.25 -4.29 -12.82
C TYR A 164 -15.83 -3.64 -14.14
N LEU A 165 -14.57 -3.79 -14.54
CA LEU A 165 -14.07 -3.32 -15.84
C LEU A 165 -14.92 -3.88 -16.99
N ALA A 166 -15.12 -5.21 -17.04
CA ALA A 166 -15.86 -5.85 -18.12
C ALA A 166 -17.30 -5.38 -18.21
N LYS A 167 -18.02 -5.38 -17.08
CA LYS A 167 -19.45 -5.08 -17.02
C LYS A 167 -19.75 -3.59 -17.12
N TYR A 168 -19.07 -2.78 -16.31
CA TYR A 168 -19.43 -1.37 -16.16
C TYR A 168 -18.68 -0.47 -17.13
N ILE A 169 -17.39 -0.64 -17.32
CA ILE A 169 -16.63 0.19 -18.27
C ILE A 169 -16.87 -0.27 -19.70
N LEU A 170 -16.52 -1.50 -20.03
CA LEU A 170 -16.55 -1.92 -21.42
C LEU A 170 -17.98 -2.07 -21.95
N LYS A 171 -18.83 -2.80 -21.21
CA LYS A 171 -20.19 -3.07 -21.68
C LYS A 171 -21.16 -1.90 -21.52
N LYS A 172 -21.29 -1.36 -20.30
CA LYS A 172 -22.31 -0.36 -20.01
C LYS A 172 -21.89 1.05 -20.44
N TYR A 173 -20.67 1.48 -20.08
CA TYR A 173 -20.22 2.87 -20.32
C TYR A 173 -19.77 3.07 -21.77
N LEU A 174 -18.92 2.21 -22.30
CA LEU A 174 -18.39 2.31 -23.68
C LEU A 174 -19.30 1.66 -24.73
N GLY A 175 -20.14 0.70 -24.35
CA GLY A 175 -20.94 -0.09 -25.29
C GLY A 175 -20.10 -1.01 -26.18
N ALA A 176 -18.87 -1.28 -25.80
CA ALA A 176 -17.92 -2.08 -26.55
C ALA A 176 -18.38 -3.54 -26.67
N GLN A 177 -17.98 -4.18 -27.77
CA GLN A 177 -18.28 -5.58 -28.08
C GLN A 177 -17.01 -6.38 -28.30
N LYS A 178 -16.03 -5.81 -29.00
CA LYS A 178 -14.80 -6.48 -29.40
C LYS A 178 -13.60 -5.84 -28.71
N ILE A 179 -12.90 -6.62 -27.92
CA ILE A 179 -11.91 -6.13 -26.97
C ILE A 179 -10.54 -6.69 -27.33
N ALA A 180 -9.55 -5.81 -27.50
CA ALA A 180 -8.14 -6.19 -27.54
C ALA A 180 -7.56 -6.06 -26.13
N VAL A 181 -6.88 -7.09 -25.63
CA VAL A 181 -6.20 -7.08 -24.34
C VAL A 181 -4.70 -7.31 -24.53
N ILE A 182 -3.87 -6.42 -23.99
CA ILE A 182 -2.42 -6.63 -23.86
C ILE A 182 -2.11 -6.66 -22.36
N ARG A 183 -1.51 -7.74 -21.88
CA ARG A 183 -1.21 -7.89 -20.45
C ARG A 183 0.23 -8.27 -20.17
N LEU A 184 0.74 -7.88 -19.03
CA LEU A 184 2.00 -8.37 -18.52
C LEU A 184 1.92 -9.88 -18.23
N ASP A 185 3.00 -10.64 -18.47
CA ASP A 185 3.12 -12.04 -18.06
C ASP A 185 3.54 -12.09 -16.58
N SER A 186 2.61 -11.75 -15.70
CA SER A 186 2.75 -11.79 -14.23
C SER A 186 1.56 -12.49 -13.60
N GLU A 187 1.73 -12.94 -12.35
CA GLU A 187 0.64 -13.57 -11.58
C GLU A 187 -0.54 -12.62 -11.42
N TRP A 188 -0.26 -11.35 -11.08
CA TRP A 188 -1.30 -10.33 -10.91
C TRP A 188 -2.11 -10.13 -12.20
N ALA A 189 -1.44 -9.91 -13.33
CA ALA A 189 -2.13 -9.67 -14.60
C ALA A 189 -2.86 -10.90 -15.12
N LEU A 190 -2.36 -12.12 -14.82
CA LEU A 190 -3.09 -13.36 -15.13
C LEU A 190 -4.37 -13.47 -14.31
N SER A 191 -4.29 -13.23 -13.00
CA SER A 191 -5.47 -13.26 -12.13
C SER A 191 -6.51 -12.20 -12.53
N CYS A 192 -6.08 -10.97 -12.86
CA CYS A 192 -6.97 -9.95 -13.41
C CYS A 192 -7.65 -10.43 -14.69
N TYR A 193 -6.89 -11.02 -15.61
CA TYR A 193 -7.41 -11.49 -16.88
C TYR A 193 -8.42 -12.63 -16.71
N ASP A 194 -8.14 -13.59 -15.84
CA ASP A 194 -9.02 -14.73 -15.62
C ASP A 194 -10.37 -14.28 -15.03
N ASN A 195 -10.35 -13.42 -14.01
CA ASN A 195 -11.57 -12.84 -13.42
C ASN A 195 -12.32 -11.92 -14.41
N PHE A 196 -11.58 -11.16 -15.23
CA PHE A 196 -12.14 -10.36 -16.31
C PHE A 196 -12.87 -11.22 -17.33
N MET A 197 -12.26 -12.34 -17.76
CA MET A 197 -12.84 -13.24 -18.76
C MET A 197 -14.14 -13.88 -18.31
N GLU A 198 -14.25 -14.28 -17.05
CA GLU A 198 -15.50 -14.81 -16.51
C GLU A 198 -16.67 -13.84 -16.69
N GLN A 199 -16.45 -12.55 -16.45
CA GLN A 199 -17.49 -11.53 -16.62
C GLN A 199 -17.67 -11.16 -18.10
N ALA A 200 -16.59 -11.07 -18.86
CA ALA A 200 -16.62 -10.74 -20.29
C ALA A 200 -17.48 -11.76 -21.07
N GLU A 201 -17.38 -13.05 -20.74
CA GLU A 201 -18.21 -14.10 -21.31
C GLU A 201 -19.69 -13.90 -20.96
N LYS A 202 -20.02 -13.55 -19.72
CA LYS A 202 -21.41 -13.26 -19.28
C LYS A 202 -21.99 -12.05 -20.02
N GLU A 203 -21.17 -11.03 -20.30
CA GLU A 203 -21.57 -9.83 -21.03
C GLU A 203 -21.56 -10.02 -22.57
N GLY A 204 -21.09 -11.17 -23.06
CA GLY A 204 -21.00 -11.47 -24.49
C GLY A 204 -19.94 -10.63 -25.21
N LEU A 205 -18.85 -10.30 -24.54
CA LEU A 205 -17.72 -9.59 -25.15
C LEU A 205 -16.84 -10.57 -25.95
N ASP A 206 -16.40 -10.15 -27.15
CA ASP A 206 -15.43 -10.88 -27.99
C ASP A 206 -14.03 -10.41 -27.65
N VAL A 207 -13.28 -11.20 -26.88
CA VAL A 207 -11.98 -10.83 -26.33
C VAL A 207 -10.84 -11.54 -27.05
N THR A 208 -9.87 -10.79 -27.53
CA THR A 208 -8.58 -11.31 -28.02
C THR A 208 -7.46 -10.76 -27.13
N ALA A 209 -6.64 -11.64 -26.58
CA ALA A 209 -5.58 -11.26 -25.64
C ALA A 209 -4.20 -11.74 -26.08
N GLU A 210 -3.20 -10.91 -25.77
CA GLU A 210 -1.78 -11.23 -25.88
C GLU A 210 -1.05 -10.83 -24.60
N LYS A 211 0.07 -11.50 -24.34
CA LYS A 211 0.92 -11.20 -23.20
C LYS A 211 2.33 -10.82 -23.63
N TYR A 212 3.03 -10.07 -22.78
CA TYR A 212 4.44 -9.71 -22.96
C TYR A 212 5.24 -9.94 -21.66
N ALA A 213 6.56 -10.11 -21.82
CA ALA A 213 7.46 -10.35 -20.69
C ALA A 213 7.87 -9.04 -20.01
N THR A 214 8.17 -9.12 -18.72
CA THR A 214 8.74 -7.98 -17.97
C THR A 214 9.99 -7.44 -18.66
N GLY A 215 10.05 -6.11 -18.79
CA GLY A 215 11.19 -5.41 -19.43
C GLY A 215 11.08 -5.24 -20.93
N GLU A 216 10.01 -5.72 -21.57
CA GLU A 216 9.71 -5.42 -22.99
C GLU A 216 9.55 -3.90 -23.18
N LYS A 217 10.03 -3.39 -24.31
CA LYS A 217 9.96 -1.97 -24.67
C LYS A 217 9.37 -1.73 -26.06
N ASP A 218 9.37 -2.73 -26.94
CA ASP A 218 8.82 -2.63 -28.29
C ASP A 218 7.56 -3.47 -28.44
N PHE A 219 6.43 -2.81 -28.42
CA PHE A 219 5.10 -3.40 -28.50
C PHE A 219 4.51 -3.38 -29.91
N SER A 220 5.27 -2.94 -30.93
CA SER A 220 4.77 -2.72 -32.29
C SER A 220 4.17 -3.98 -32.94
N SER A 221 4.74 -5.16 -32.67
CA SER A 221 4.18 -6.43 -33.14
C SER A 221 2.84 -6.76 -32.50
N LEU A 222 2.71 -6.56 -31.18
CA LEU A 222 1.46 -6.77 -30.45
C LEU A 222 0.39 -5.79 -30.89
N ILE A 223 0.74 -4.52 -31.03
CA ILE A 223 -0.16 -3.45 -31.52
C ILE A 223 -0.66 -3.79 -32.91
N THR A 224 0.22 -4.20 -33.83
CA THR A 224 -0.18 -4.59 -35.20
C THR A 224 -1.15 -5.77 -35.16
N LYS A 225 -0.89 -6.78 -34.33
CA LYS A 225 -1.76 -7.95 -34.18
C LYS A 225 -3.12 -7.55 -33.60
N MET A 226 -3.15 -6.76 -32.53
CA MET A 226 -4.38 -6.31 -31.91
C MET A 226 -5.20 -5.41 -32.83
N ARG A 227 -4.55 -4.50 -33.54
CA ARG A 227 -5.23 -3.66 -34.54
C ARG A 227 -5.89 -4.47 -35.66
N SER A 228 -5.29 -5.59 -36.07
CA SER A 228 -5.80 -6.41 -37.16
C SER A 228 -7.15 -7.08 -36.91
N ILE A 229 -7.56 -7.19 -35.66
CA ILE A 229 -8.87 -7.73 -35.29
C ILE A 229 -9.98 -6.67 -35.29
N ASP A 230 -9.66 -5.38 -35.52
CA ASP A 230 -10.60 -4.25 -35.53
C ASP A 230 -11.45 -4.19 -34.23
N PRO A 231 -10.83 -3.97 -33.05
CA PRO A 231 -11.52 -3.90 -31.77
C PRO A 231 -12.09 -2.50 -31.48
N ASP A 232 -13.06 -2.44 -30.56
CA ASP A 232 -13.66 -1.20 -30.09
C ASP A 232 -12.76 -0.45 -29.09
N CYS A 233 -11.94 -1.20 -28.33
CA CYS A 233 -11.00 -0.62 -27.38
C CYS A 233 -9.77 -1.50 -27.16
N LEU A 234 -8.70 -0.89 -26.66
CA LEU A 234 -7.47 -1.56 -26.22
C LEU A 234 -7.39 -1.50 -24.71
N VAL A 235 -7.45 -2.66 -24.05
CA VAL A 235 -7.26 -2.82 -22.62
C VAL A 235 -5.82 -3.22 -22.33
N VAL A 236 -5.15 -2.48 -21.43
CA VAL A 236 -3.82 -2.84 -20.92
C VAL A 236 -3.93 -3.24 -19.45
N MET A 237 -3.45 -4.44 -19.09
CA MET A 237 -3.41 -4.94 -17.72
C MET A 237 -1.96 -5.01 -17.26
N ASP A 238 -1.49 -3.91 -16.69
CA ASP A 238 -0.18 -3.73 -16.07
C ASP A 238 -0.23 -2.57 -15.07
N GLN A 239 0.77 -2.47 -14.21
CA GLN A 239 0.92 -1.43 -13.19
C GLN A 239 2.15 -0.53 -13.45
N GLY A 240 2.98 -0.86 -14.43
CA GLY A 240 4.25 -0.19 -14.67
C GLY A 240 4.25 0.79 -15.84
N ASP A 241 5.45 1.32 -16.16
CA ASP A 241 5.70 2.25 -17.26
C ASP A 241 5.28 1.71 -18.64
N ALA A 242 5.13 0.38 -18.78
CA ALA A 242 4.70 -0.24 -20.03
C ALA A 242 3.28 0.17 -20.45
N VAL A 243 2.41 0.57 -19.52
CA VAL A 243 1.06 1.06 -19.83
C VAL A 243 1.12 2.26 -20.76
N ALA A 244 1.89 3.30 -20.38
CA ALA A 244 2.08 4.47 -21.23
C ALA A 244 2.81 4.12 -22.54
N ALA A 245 3.82 3.24 -22.50
CA ALA A 245 4.57 2.85 -23.67
C ALA A 245 3.71 2.13 -24.71
N ILE A 246 2.79 1.26 -24.30
CA ILE A 246 1.86 0.56 -25.18
C ILE A 246 0.90 1.56 -25.85
N PHE A 247 0.27 2.43 -25.08
CA PHE A 247 -0.66 3.42 -25.63
C PHE A 247 0.03 4.42 -26.54
N ASN A 248 1.18 4.97 -26.17
CA ASN A 248 1.95 5.88 -27.02
C ASN A 248 2.41 5.23 -28.33
N GLN A 249 2.77 3.94 -28.33
CA GLN A 249 3.12 3.23 -29.55
C GLN A 249 1.88 2.93 -30.43
N ALA A 250 0.71 2.72 -29.82
CA ALA A 250 -0.55 2.62 -30.55
C ALA A 250 -0.89 3.95 -31.25
N ASP A 251 -0.77 5.06 -30.53
CA ASP A 251 -0.96 6.41 -31.06
C ASP A 251 0.03 6.71 -32.21
N ALA A 252 1.32 6.41 -31.99
CA ALA A 252 2.37 6.59 -32.99
C ALA A 252 2.16 5.76 -34.28
N ALA A 253 1.51 4.60 -34.13
CA ALA A 253 1.10 3.77 -35.26
C ALA A 253 -0.16 4.31 -35.99
N GLY A 254 -0.72 5.44 -35.54
CA GLY A 254 -1.96 6.01 -36.07
C GLY A 254 -3.18 5.13 -35.80
N TRP A 255 -3.21 4.45 -34.66
CA TRP A 255 -4.33 3.64 -34.25
C TRP A 255 -5.23 4.44 -33.31
N ASP A 256 -6.27 5.04 -33.89
CA ASP A 256 -7.32 5.77 -33.14
C ASP A 256 -8.23 4.73 -32.46
N ILE A 257 -7.96 4.46 -31.19
CA ILE A 257 -8.63 3.43 -30.39
C ILE A 257 -8.82 3.93 -28.95
N GLN A 258 -9.94 3.61 -28.31
CA GLN A 258 -10.16 3.92 -26.90
C GLN A 258 -9.16 3.17 -26.01
N HIS A 259 -8.41 3.89 -25.19
CA HIS A 259 -7.49 3.34 -24.22
C HIS A 259 -8.20 3.03 -22.90
N VAL A 260 -8.05 1.82 -22.41
CA VAL A 260 -8.58 1.38 -21.12
C VAL A 260 -7.49 0.66 -20.35
N SER A 261 -7.36 0.92 -19.06
CA SER A 261 -6.37 0.19 -18.26
C SER A 261 -6.93 -0.24 -16.91
N LEU A 262 -6.36 -1.33 -16.41
CA LEU A 262 -6.59 -1.86 -15.07
C LEU A 262 -5.22 -1.96 -14.39
N GLY A 263 -5.11 -1.40 -13.20
CA GLY A 263 -3.94 -1.52 -12.35
C GLY A 263 -3.13 -0.25 -12.07
N PRO A 264 -2.97 0.74 -12.98
CA PRO A 264 -2.08 1.87 -12.72
C PRO A 264 -2.65 2.86 -11.69
N GLY A 265 -3.96 2.78 -11.39
CA GLY A 265 -4.64 3.78 -10.59
C GLY A 265 -4.65 5.17 -11.25
N THR A 266 -4.96 6.21 -10.47
CA THR A 266 -5.01 7.59 -10.93
C THR A 266 -3.67 8.31 -10.71
N SER A 267 -2.61 7.89 -11.43
CA SER A 267 -1.25 8.45 -11.33
C SER A 267 -1.08 9.68 -12.23
N GLU A 268 -0.58 10.81 -11.69
CA GLU A 268 -0.18 11.97 -12.49
C GLU A 268 1.02 11.66 -13.39
N GLN A 269 1.92 10.78 -12.95
CA GLN A 269 3.06 10.35 -13.76
C GLN A 269 2.58 9.66 -15.03
N LEU A 270 1.55 8.80 -14.95
CA LEU A 270 0.96 8.17 -16.13
C LEU A 270 0.40 9.21 -17.09
N ILE A 271 -0.38 10.19 -16.63
CA ILE A 271 -0.90 11.28 -17.47
C ILE A 271 0.24 12.00 -18.20
N ASN A 272 1.31 12.35 -17.47
CA ASN A 272 2.45 13.10 -18.00
C ASN A 272 3.27 12.30 -19.05
N GLN A 273 3.18 10.98 -19.04
CA GLN A 273 3.85 10.10 -20.00
C GLN A 273 3.03 9.86 -21.27
N LEU A 274 1.71 10.05 -21.22
CA LEU A 274 0.81 9.78 -22.35
C LEU A 274 0.82 10.90 -23.39
N THR A 275 0.76 10.52 -24.68
CA THR A 275 0.58 11.44 -25.81
C THR A 275 -0.87 11.91 -25.93
N THR A 276 -1.82 11.05 -25.60
CA THR A 276 -3.27 11.33 -25.65
C THR A 276 -3.94 10.98 -24.31
N PRO A 277 -3.61 11.69 -23.21
CA PRO A 277 -4.09 11.33 -21.87
C PRO A 277 -5.62 11.36 -21.76
N ASP A 278 -6.30 12.29 -22.45
CA ASP A 278 -7.76 12.42 -22.41
C ASP A 278 -8.51 11.22 -23.03
N ASN A 279 -7.78 10.32 -23.71
CA ASN A 279 -8.32 9.07 -24.25
C ASN A 279 -8.26 7.88 -23.28
N LEU A 280 -7.76 8.09 -22.05
CA LEU A 280 -7.59 7.01 -21.08
C LEU A 280 -8.76 6.91 -20.12
N ILE A 281 -9.24 5.67 -19.92
CA ILE A 281 -10.20 5.28 -18.87
C ILE A 281 -9.57 4.20 -18.01
N VAL A 282 -9.74 4.32 -16.69
CA VAL A 282 -9.24 3.32 -15.72
C VAL A 282 -10.32 3.00 -14.69
N THR A 283 -10.19 1.84 -14.05
CA THR A 283 -10.84 1.57 -12.76
C THR A 283 -10.08 2.25 -11.63
N SER A 284 -10.77 2.73 -10.61
CA SER A 284 -10.11 3.11 -9.36
C SER A 284 -11.00 2.79 -8.15
N PRO A 285 -10.45 2.18 -7.10
CA PRO A 285 -11.16 1.96 -5.85
C PRO A 285 -11.14 3.22 -4.94
N PHE A 286 -10.48 4.27 -5.37
CA PHE A 286 -10.28 5.48 -4.59
C PHE A 286 -10.04 6.70 -5.49
N PHE A 287 -10.59 7.84 -5.10
CA PHE A 287 -10.37 9.12 -5.77
C PHE A 287 -10.22 10.22 -4.71
N PHE A 288 -9.24 11.11 -4.92
CA PHE A 288 -9.08 12.27 -4.06
C PHE A 288 -10.19 13.29 -4.32
N ASP A 289 -11.18 13.33 -3.42
CA ASP A 289 -12.24 14.34 -3.46
C ASP A 289 -11.72 15.63 -2.82
N GLU A 290 -11.50 16.65 -3.67
CA GLU A 290 -11.07 17.98 -3.22
C GLU A 290 -12.08 18.66 -2.28
N ASN A 291 -13.32 18.18 -2.22
CA ASN A 291 -14.34 18.69 -1.29
C ASN A 291 -14.25 18.04 0.10
N ASN A 292 -13.47 16.98 0.26
CA ASN A 292 -13.17 16.39 1.56
C ASN A 292 -11.94 17.09 2.18
N GLU A 293 -12.19 18.03 3.10
CA GLU A 293 -11.13 18.86 3.71
C GLU A 293 -10.04 18.02 4.38
N THR A 294 -10.38 16.94 5.07
CA THR A 294 -9.41 16.06 5.74
C THR A 294 -8.49 15.40 4.72
N LEU A 295 -9.07 14.88 3.65
CA LEU A 295 -8.33 14.20 2.59
C LEU A 295 -7.45 15.19 1.80
N SER A 296 -7.98 16.38 1.48
CA SER A 296 -7.22 17.44 0.80
C SER A 296 -6.03 17.90 1.63
N ASN A 297 -6.21 18.16 2.92
CA ASN A 297 -5.13 18.56 3.82
C ASN A 297 -4.04 17.49 3.92
N TRP A 298 -4.44 16.21 3.99
CA TRP A 298 -3.48 15.12 3.97
C TRP A 298 -2.72 15.04 2.65
N ALA A 299 -3.43 15.16 1.51
CA ALA A 299 -2.83 15.11 0.18
C ALA A 299 -1.84 16.26 -0.06
N GLU A 300 -2.20 17.48 0.35
CA GLU A 300 -1.30 18.64 0.29
C GLU A 300 -0.04 18.44 1.14
N SER A 301 -0.21 17.98 2.38
CA SER A 301 0.92 17.68 3.26
C SER A 301 1.81 16.54 2.72
N PHE A 302 1.22 15.54 2.06
CA PHE A 302 1.98 14.50 1.38
C PHE A 302 2.75 15.05 0.19
N GLU A 303 2.12 15.89 -0.65
CA GLU A 303 2.75 16.51 -1.83
C GLU A 303 3.92 17.41 -1.45
N GLU A 304 3.79 18.18 -0.36
CA GLU A 304 4.90 19.01 0.17
C GLU A 304 6.13 18.17 0.55
N GLU A 305 5.93 17.00 1.13
CA GLU A 305 7.00 16.10 1.56
C GLU A 305 7.57 15.27 0.40
N ALA A 306 6.69 14.73 -0.44
CA ALA A 306 7.04 13.80 -1.52
C ALA A 306 7.53 14.49 -2.80
N GLY A 307 7.04 15.72 -3.07
CA GLY A 307 7.25 16.44 -4.32
C GLY A 307 6.37 15.94 -5.48
N PHE A 308 5.36 15.10 -5.19
CA PHE A 308 4.34 14.64 -6.14
C PHE A 308 3.03 14.35 -5.39
N LYS A 309 1.90 14.42 -6.11
CA LYS A 309 0.60 14.13 -5.52
C LYS A 309 0.45 12.65 -5.15
N PRO A 310 -0.18 12.36 -4.03
CA PRO A 310 -0.41 10.98 -3.64
C PRO A 310 -1.38 10.29 -4.62
N THR A 311 -1.13 8.99 -4.80
CA THR A 311 -2.10 8.06 -5.41
C THR A 311 -2.68 7.19 -4.30
N ILE A 312 -3.53 6.22 -4.67
CA ILE A 312 -4.02 5.23 -3.71
C ILE A 312 -2.89 4.45 -3.02
N HIS A 313 -1.78 4.18 -3.72
CA HIS A 313 -0.70 3.33 -3.23
C HIS A 313 0.01 3.90 -1.97
N PRO A 314 0.54 5.15 -1.98
CA PRO A 314 1.08 5.75 -0.76
C PRO A 314 0.01 6.02 0.30
N ALA A 315 -1.25 6.27 -0.07
CA ALA A 315 -2.34 6.43 0.87
C ALA A 315 -2.64 5.12 1.62
N CYS A 316 -2.68 3.98 0.91
CA CYS A 316 -2.79 2.67 1.55
C CYS A 316 -1.58 2.35 2.44
N ALA A 317 -0.36 2.72 2.02
CA ALA A 317 0.83 2.52 2.85
C ALA A 317 0.73 3.30 4.17
N TYR A 318 0.30 4.56 4.11
CA TYR A 318 0.03 5.37 5.29
C TYR A 318 -1.03 4.72 6.20
N ASP A 319 -2.14 4.28 5.63
CA ASP A 319 -3.22 3.62 6.37
C ASP A 319 -2.77 2.30 7.03
N CYS A 320 -1.88 1.53 6.40
CA CYS A 320 -1.33 0.31 7.00
C CYS A 320 -0.65 0.57 8.35
N VAL A 321 0.11 1.66 8.48
CA VAL A 321 0.75 2.01 9.75
C VAL A 321 -0.31 2.37 10.80
N TYR A 322 -1.32 3.16 10.43
CA TYR A 322 -2.41 3.52 11.34
C TYR A 322 -3.24 2.31 11.76
N LEU A 323 -3.45 1.33 10.89
CA LEU A 323 -4.13 0.07 11.23
C LEU A 323 -3.37 -0.70 12.31
N ILE A 324 -2.04 -0.80 12.22
CA ILE A 324 -1.25 -1.41 13.28
C ILE A 324 -1.26 -0.54 14.56
N ALA A 325 -1.20 0.77 14.41
CA ALA A 325 -1.30 1.69 15.57
C ALA A 325 -2.65 1.55 16.31
N ASN A 326 -3.75 1.47 15.57
CA ASN A 326 -5.08 1.24 16.11
C ASN A 326 -5.21 -0.14 16.79
N ALA A 327 -4.56 -1.17 16.21
CA ALA A 327 -4.49 -2.49 16.85
C ALA A 327 -3.75 -2.41 18.20
N VAL A 328 -2.63 -1.70 18.27
CA VAL A 328 -1.89 -1.44 19.51
C VAL A 328 -2.73 -0.62 20.51
N GLU A 329 -3.48 0.38 20.04
CA GLU A 329 -4.39 1.15 20.88
C GLU A 329 -5.48 0.28 21.51
N ARG A 330 -6.06 -0.62 20.71
CA ARG A 330 -7.11 -1.56 21.14
C ARG A 330 -6.60 -2.59 22.16
N ILE A 331 -5.36 -3.05 22.04
CA ILE A 331 -4.73 -3.93 23.05
C ILE A 331 -4.62 -3.23 24.41
N GLY A 332 -4.47 -1.91 24.44
CA GLY A 332 -4.46 -1.10 25.65
C GLY A 332 -3.26 -1.40 26.54
N ASP A 333 -3.54 -1.76 27.81
CA ASP A 333 -2.51 -2.13 28.80
C ASP A 333 -2.10 -3.62 28.73
N GLY A 334 -2.64 -4.37 27.76
CA GLY A 334 -2.26 -5.76 27.52
C GLY A 334 -0.82 -5.89 27.00
N GLU A 335 -0.30 -7.10 27.00
CA GLU A 335 1.00 -7.41 26.40
C GLU A 335 0.89 -7.31 24.87
N ILE A 336 1.75 -6.50 24.25
CA ILE A 336 1.79 -6.36 22.81
C ILE A 336 2.62 -7.52 22.24
N THR A 337 1.93 -8.48 21.64
CA THR A 337 2.50 -9.63 20.95
C THR A 337 2.05 -9.67 19.50
N ARG A 338 2.73 -10.43 18.64
CA ARG A 338 2.34 -10.64 17.24
C ARG A 338 0.90 -11.17 17.10
N ASP A 339 0.54 -12.16 17.96
CA ASP A 339 -0.82 -12.70 18.00
C ASP A 339 -1.86 -11.66 18.48
N ALA A 340 -1.53 -10.85 19.48
CA ALA A 340 -2.42 -9.80 19.97
C ALA A 340 -2.67 -8.73 18.87
N ILE A 341 -1.63 -8.36 18.10
CA ILE A 341 -1.77 -7.46 16.96
C ILE A 341 -2.64 -8.09 15.89
N GLN A 342 -2.42 -9.37 15.55
CA GLN A 342 -3.23 -10.08 14.56
C GLN A 342 -4.71 -10.09 14.95
N GLN A 343 -5.02 -10.45 16.17
CA GLN A 343 -6.39 -10.50 16.66
C GLN A 343 -7.03 -9.11 16.68
N ALA A 344 -6.35 -8.12 17.23
CA ALA A 344 -6.86 -6.76 17.31
C ALA A 344 -7.08 -6.13 15.93
N LEU A 345 -6.23 -6.45 14.94
CA LEU A 345 -6.36 -6.01 13.55
C LEU A 345 -7.60 -6.65 12.89
N ALA A 346 -7.77 -7.97 13.03
CA ALA A 346 -8.88 -8.71 12.41
C ALA A 346 -10.26 -8.28 12.92
N GLU A 347 -10.35 -7.83 14.17
CA GLU A 347 -11.60 -7.42 14.83
C GLU A 347 -11.86 -5.90 14.74
N SER A 348 -11.00 -5.15 14.06
CA SER A 348 -11.08 -3.69 14.06
C SER A 348 -12.01 -3.15 12.97
N GLU A 349 -12.80 -2.15 13.34
CA GLU A 349 -13.45 -1.24 12.41
C GLU A 349 -12.61 0.03 12.37
N ASN A 350 -12.15 0.41 11.19
CA ASN A 350 -11.28 1.55 10.99
C ASN A 350 -11.73 2.40 9.82
N GLU A 351 -11.37 3.66 9.87
CA GLU A 351 -11.46 4.59 8.75
C GLU A 351 -10.09 5.24 8.56
N GLY A 352 -9.58 5.15 7.34
CA GLY A 352 -8.31 5.73 6.94
C GLY A 352 -8.50 6.87 5.94
N VAL A 353 -7.40 7.38 5.41
CA VAL A 353 -7.45 8.36 4.33
C VAL A 353 -8.01 7.74 3.04
N THR A 354 -7.94 6.42 2.92
CA THR A 354 -8.54 5.68 1.79
C THR A 354 -9.97 5.20 2.05
N GLY A 355 -10.64 5.70 3.10
CA GLY A 355 -12.02 5.37 3.48
C GLY A 355 -12.12 4.22 4.48
N ALA A 356 -13.23 3.48 4.44
CA ALA A 356 -13.49 2.37 5.37
C ALA A 356 -12.48 1.23 5.18
N LEU A 357 -11.91 0.76 6.30
CA LEU A 357 -10.85 -0.25 6.35
C LEU A 357 -11.27 -1.40 7.29
N ASN A 358 -12.45 -1.96 7.04
CA ASN A 358 -13.00 -3.05 7.84
C ASN A 358 -12.66 -4.37 7.17
N PHE A 359 -11.92 -5.22 7.87
CA PHE A 359 -11.53 -6.51 7.32
C PHE A 359 -12.70 -7.48 7.28
N THR A 360 -12.83 -8.17 6.16
CA THR A 360 -13.65 -9.38 6.05
C THR A 360 -13.04 -10.51 6.89
N PRO A 361 -13.77 -11.59 7.17
CA PRO A 361 -13.21 -12.75 7.86
C PRO A 361 -11.96 -13.35 7.19
N ASP A 362 -11.78 -13.08 5.90
CA ASP A 362 -10.65 -13.56 5.11
C ASP A 362 -9.42 -12.64 5.18
N GLY A 363 -9.51 -11.47 5.83
CA GLY A 363 -8.40 -10.53 5.95
C GLY A 363 -8.25 -9.53 4.80
N ASP A 364 -9.22 -9.48 3.88
CA ASP A 364 -9.35 -8.43 2.84
C ASP A 364 -10.35 -7.37 3.26
N ILE A 365 -10.39 -6.26 2.52
CA ILE A 365 -11.44 -5.25 2.65
C ILE A 365 -12.31 -5.18 1.39
N GLU A 366 -13.55 -4.76 1.55
CA GLU A 366 -14.44 -4.46 0.44
C GLU A 366 -14.17 -3.04 -0.08
N ARG A 367 -14.00 -2.89 -1.40
CA ARG A 367 -13.85 -1.60 -2.07
C ARG A 367 -14.96 -1.39 -3.09
N GLN A 368 -15.43 -0.16 -3.17
CA GLN A 368 -16.24 0.30 -4.29
C GLN A 368 -15.33 0.83 -5.39
N TYR A 369 -15.70 0.58 -6.65
CA TYR A 369 -14.91 1.02 -7.80
C TYR A 369 -15.63 2.12 -8.57
N MET A 370 -14.85 2.99 -9.18
CA MET A 370 -15.29 4.12 -9.98
C MET A 370 -14.70 4.03 -11.38
N ILE A 371 -15.37 4.67 -12.34
CA ILE A 371 -14.83 4.92 -13.66
C ILE A 371 -14.10 6.26 -13.60
N CYS A 372 -12.79 6.25 -13.78
CA CYS A 372 -11.97 7.43 -13.83
C CYS A 372 -11.43 7.65 -15.23
N GLY A 373 -11.33 8.89 -15.65
CA GLY A 373 -10.71 9.30 -16.90
C GLY A 373 -9.91 10.56 -16.73
N VAL A 374 -9.31 11.04 -17.82
CA VAL A 374 -8.54 12.28 -17.83
C VAL A 374 -9.29 13.34 -18.59
N LYS A 375 -9.30 14.56 -18.08
CA LYS A 375 -9.84 15.75 -18.72
C LYS A 375 -8.97 16.96 -18.40
N ASP A 376 -8.56 17.70 -19.41
CA ASP A 376 -7.68 18.86 -19.25
C ASP A 376 -6.40 18.50 -18.44
N ALA A 377 -5.80 17.33 -18.74
CA ALA A 377 -4.64 16.75 -18.03
C ALA A 377 -4.84 16.54 -16.52
N LYS A 378 -6.08 16.31 -16.07
CA LYS A 378 -6.41 15.97 -14.68
C LYS A 378 -7.30 14.75 -14.62
N TRP A 379 -7.12 13.96 -13.58
CA TRP A 379 -8.02 12.86 -13.27
C TRP A 379 -9.39 13.39 -12.86
N VAL A 380 -10.44 12.75 -13.36
CA VAL A 380 -11.83 13.02 -13.01
C VAL A 380 -12.60 11.72 -12.86
N VAL A 381 -13.57 11.70 -11.97
CA VAL A 381 -14.55 10.61 -11.93
C VAL A 381 -15.54 10.86 -13.06
N LEU A 382 -15.63 9.92 -14.01
CA LEU A 382 -16.54 9.99 -15.14
C LEU A 382 -17.94 9.53 -14.75
N GLU A 383 -18.00 8.38 -14.09
CA GLU A 383 -19.22 7.79 -13.56
C GLU A 383 -18.87 6.90 -12.37
N GLY A 384 -19.71 6.91 -11.34
CA GLY A 384 -19.60 6.01 -10.21
C GLY A 384 -20.78 5.04 -10.25
N PHE A 385 -20.51 3.74 -10.26
CA PHE A 385 -21.50 2.70 -10.02
C PHE A 385 -21.30 2.17 -8.61
N GLU A 386 -22.33 2.24 -7.77
CA GLU A 386 -22.28 1.63 -6.46
C GLU A 386 -22.19 0.10 -6.62
N TYR A 387 -21.10 -0.47 -6.12
CA TYR A 387 -20.92 -1.92 -6.05
C TYR A 387 -22.04 -2.52 -5.17
N GLY A 388 -22.74 -3.51 -5.70
CA GLY A 388 -23.83 -4.18 -4.96
C GLY A 388 -25.23 -3.62 -5.19
N ALA A 389 -25.41 -2.43 -5.78
CA ALA A 389 -26.75 -1.90 -6.09
C ALA A 389 -27.50 -2.76 -7.13
N GLU A 390 -26.79 -3.50 -8.00
CA GLU A 390 -27.35 -4.41 -9.02
C GLU A 390 -26.81 -5.85 -8.94
N GLY A 391 -25.95 -6.17 -8.00
CA GLY A 391 -25.24 -7.46 -7.88
C GLY A 391 -24.28 -7.73 -9.07
N LEU A 392 -23.05 -8.18 -8.79
CA LEU A 392 -22.21 -8.84 -9.79
C LEU A 392 -22.65 -10.27 -9.99
#